data_505f9caeb3e304cc096773fbe4e0d64c
#
_entry.id   505f9caeb3e304cc096773fbe4e0d64c
#
_cell.length_a   1.000
_cell.length_b   1.000
_cell.length_c   1.000
_cell.angle_alpha   90.00
_cell.angle_beta   90.00
_cell.angle_gamma   90.00
#
_symmetry.space_group_name_H-M   'P 1'
#
loop_
_entity.id
_entity.type
_entity.pdbx_description
1 polymer ?
#
loop_
_entity_poly.entity_id
_entity_poly.type
_entity_poly.pdbx_seq_one_letter_code
_entity_poly.pdbx_strand_id
1 'polypeptide(L)'
;MKKRFSLLIILLLFLFVGTSCDNKSTSNGPTKITDMVGRMESINPGSYKNVVCIGAGALRLYTYIGDLTNLCGVEDIDNETAEGRPVMFDGVARPYYIAGKETFKNLASCGKGGPQAQAAEAEKILNCNPDIVISEYEDVDKANTLETTIKVPVIVVKYGSSGVFDDNVKNSITLLGKVFDKESKAKALNDFIANQKALIEDRVKDVVVANQKKVYICGLGNWGTTNHLMTAKTYAPFNVAKINNVVTELSVENIGAIEKEKFVALSSDMDIMIIDAAAIKNIKKLEESDLNMIKSTKAWQNDQVYLQMAYNAYYTNLEIALCNTWFNAKVVYPDLFNDINIDDKLNEITKAFLGKELKNEIYAYPMSFGGYGKVNRETIF
;
A
#
# COMPACT_ATOMS: atom_id res chain seq x y z
N MET A 1 41.38 63.03 -5.95
CA MET A 1 40.74 62.73 -7.23
C MET A 1 40.53 61.21 -7.31
N LYS A 2 39.30 60.71 -6.96
CA LYS A 2 38.95 59.29 -7.07
C LYS A 2 37.88 59.16 -8.14
N LYS A 3 38.21 58.50 -9.25
CA LYS A 3 37.28 58.20 -10.34
C LYS A 3 36.41 57.04 -9.91
N ARG A 4 35.09 57.26 -9.91
CA ARG A 4 34.05 56.20 -9.79
C ARG A 4 33.82 55.60 -11.16
N PHE A 5 34.02 54.29 -11.31
CA PHE A 5 33.56 53.48 -12.45
C PHE A 5 32.18 52.96 -12.14
N SER A 6 31.21 53.39 -12.92
CA SER A 6 29.84 52.88 -12.89
C SER A 6 29.76 51.74 -13.88
N LEU A 7 29.49 50.54 -13.39
CA LEU A 7 29.29 49.33 -14.21
C LEU A 7 27.79 49.22 -14.52
N LEU A 8 27.44 49.46 -15.77
CA LEU A 8 26.08 49.29 -16.30
C LEU A 8 25.89 47.83 -16.67
N ILE A 9 25.07 47.08 -15.88
CA ILE A 9 24.69 45.72 -16.20
C ILE A 9 23.43 45.79 -17.08
N ILE A 10 23.61 45.46 -18.36
CA ILE A 10 22.51 45.28 -19.33
C ILE A 10 21.95 43.87 -19.12
N LEU A 11 20.74 43.80 -18.57
CA LEU A 11 19.96 42.54 -18.41
C LEU A 11 19.30 42.22 -19.75
N LEU A 12 19.89 41.32 -20.54
CA LEU A 12 19.24 40.74 -21.72
C LEU A 12 18.24 39.68 -21.28
N LEU A 13 16.94 40.01 -21.31
CA LEU A 13 15.86 39.01 -21.22
C LEU A 13 15.78 38.23 -22.53
N PHE A 14 16.31 37.02 -22.54
CA PHE A 14 15.97 36.03 -23.58
C PHE A 14 14.60 35.41 -23.26
N LEU A 15 13.58 35.84 -23.96
CA LEU A 15 12.33 35.13 -24.04
C LEU A 15 12.52 33.86 -24.88
N PHE A 16 12.77 32.74 -24.23
CA PHE A 16 12.61 31.43 -24.86
C PHE A 16 11.12 31.10 -24.93
N VAL A 17 10.51 31.36 -26.09
CA VAL A 17 9.26 30.71 -26.46
C VAL A 17 9.61 29.29 -26.84
N GLY A 18 9.65 28.41 -25.85
CA GLY A 18 9.71 26.97 -26.06
C GLY A 18 8.36 26.48 -26.55
N THR A 19 8.21 26.33 -27.86
CA THR A 19 7.17 25.47 -28.41
C THR A 19 7.50 24.04 -27.98
N SER A 20 6.88 23.60 -26.89
CA SER A 20 6.84 22.18 -26.51
C SER A 20 6.03 21.49 -27.64
N CYS A 21 6.72 20.91 -28.58
CA CYS A 21 6.14 19.88 -29.41
C CYS A 21 5.97 18.65 -28.53
N ASP A 22 4.77 18.44 -27.99
CA ASP A 22 4.33 17.14 -27.55
C ASP A 22 4.40 16.20 -28.76
N ASN A 23 5.51 15.49 -28.91
CA ASN A 23 5.58 14.31 -29.74
C ASN A 23 4.65 13.26 -29.13
N LYS A 24 3.34 13.35 -29.41
CA LYS A 24 2.45 12.21 -29.35
C LYS A 24 2.99 11.18 -30.33
N SER A 25 3.75 10.24 -29.84
CA SER A 25 4.04 9.00 -30.56
C SER A 25 2.71 8.25 -30.69
N THR A 26 1.98 8.53 -31.75
CA THR A 26 0.87 7.68 -32.17
C THR A 26 1.49 6.37 -32.66
N SER A 27 1.64 5.39 -31.74
CA SER A 27 1.90 4.01 -32.17
C SER A 27 0.61 3.50 -32.82
N ASN A 28 0.55 3.61 -34.15
CA ASN A 28 -0.56 3.10 -34.95
C ASN A 28 -0.50 1.58 -35.06
N GLY A 29 -0.74 0.85 -33.95
CA GLY A 29 -0.83 -0.60 -34.00
C GLY A 29 -0.74 -1.27 -32.62
N PRO A 30 -1.14 -2.54 -32.53
CA PRO A 30 -1.04 -3.31 -31.30
C PRO A 30 0.41 -3.44 -30.83
N THR A 31 0.62 -3.18 -29.55
CA THR A 31 1.92 -3.34 -28.87
C THR A 31 1.94 -4.66 -28.09
N LYS A 32 3.02 -5.44 -28.25
CA LYS A 32 3.20 -6.65 -27.44
C LYS A 32 3.82 -6.28 -26.09
N ILE A 33 3.22 -6.81 -25.03
CA ILE A 33 3.73 -6.72 -23.66
C ILE A 33 3.84 -8.12 -23.05
N THR A 34 4.60 -8.24 -21.96
CA THR A 34 4.58 -9.42 -21.10
C THR A 34 3.95 -9.02 -19.78
N ASP A 35 2.91 -9.72 -19.35
CA ASP A 35 2.26 -9.49 -18.07
C ASP A 35 3.08 -10.10 -16.89
N MET A 36 2.61 -9.92 -15.68
CA MET A 36 3.37 -10.29 -14.48
C MET A 36 3.41 -11.81 -14.22
N VAL A 37 2.66 -12.62 -14.98
CA VAL A 37 2.76 -14.09 -14.94
C VAL A 37 3.45 -14.65 -16.19
N GLY A 38 4.03 -13.79 -17.03
CA GLY A 38 4.86 -14.18 -18.17
C GLY A 38 4.07 -14.42 -19.47
N ARG A 39 2.77 -14.06 -19.52
CA ARG A 39 1.97 -14.18 -20.74
C ARG A 39 2.30 -13.04 -21.70
N MET A 40 2.35 -13.35 -22.99
CA MET A 40 2.54 -12.34 -24.04
C MET A 40 1.18 -11.86 -24.53
N GLU A 41 0.87 -10.59 -24.28
CA GLU A 41 -0.38 -9.98 -24.63
C GLU A 41 -0.21 -8.90 -25.70
N SER A 42 -1.23 -8.74 -26.53
CA SER A 42 -1.29 -7.69 -27.55
C SER A 42 -2.28 -6.61 -27.11
N ILE A 43 -1.79 -5.41 -26.87
CA ILE A 43 -2.58 -4.30 -26.35
C ILE A 43 -2.58 -3.12 -27.31
N ASN A 44 -3.59 -2.25 -27.15
CA ASN A 44 -3.65 -0.93 -27.80
C ASN A 44 -3.47 0.14 -26.70
N PRO A 45 -2.25 0.62 -26.43
CA PRO A 45 -1.97 1.53 -25.31
C PRO A 45 -2.89 2.75 -25.32
N GLY A 46 -3.48 3.05 -24.13
CA GLY A 46 -4.33 4.23 -23.94
C GLY A 46 -5.71 4.23 -24.60
N SER A 47 -6.05 3.16 -25.35
CA SER A 47 -7.35 3.09 -26.05
C SER A 47 -8.51 2.63 -25.16
N TYR A 48 -8.23 2.01 -24.02
CA TYR A 48 -9.22 1.35 -23.16
C TYR A 48 -10.08 2.35 -22.40
N LYS A 49 -11.42 2.19 -22.52
CA LYS A 49 -12.43 3.07 -21.91
C LYS A 49 -13.41 2.34 -20.99
N ASN A 50 -13.41 1.01 -21.04
CA ASN A 50 -14.26 0.15 -20.20
C ASN A 50 -13.38 -0.85 -19.45
N VAL A 51 -12.85 -0.43 -18.30
CA VAL A 51 -11.91 -1.21 -17.50
C VAL A 51 -12.63 -1.90 -16.37
N VAL A 52 -12.30 -3.17 -16.14
CA VAL A 52 -12.67 -3.94 -14.95
C VAL A 52 -11.40 -4.37 -14.24
N CYS A 53 -11.40 -4.29 -12.91
CA CYS A 53 -10.31 -4.78 -12.06
C CYS A 53 -10.84 -5.87 -11.13
N ILE A 54 -10.16 -7.02 -11.08
CA ILE A 54 -10.57 -8.19 -10.29
C ILE A 54 -9.42 -8.74 -9.45
N GLY A 55 -9.77 -9.27 -8.29
CA GLY A 55 -8.81 -9.81 -7.34
C GLY A 55 -8.23 -8.75 -6.39
N ALA A 56 -7.65 -9.25 -5.30
CA ALA A 56 -7.19 -8.41 -4.19
C ALA A 56 -6.11 -7.42 -4.63
N GLY A 57 -6.43 -6.13 -4.65
CA GLY A 57 -5.47 -5.06 -4.94
C GLY A 57 -5.35 -4.66 -6.42
N ALA A 58 -5.98 -5.35 -7.38
CA ALA A 58 -5.94 -4.92 -8.79
C ALA A 58 -6.51 -3.51 -8.95
N LEU A 59 -7.66 -3.22 -8.36
CA LEU A 59 -8.28 -1.90 -8.39
C LEU A 59 -7.38 -0.83 -7.72
N ARG A 60 -6.68 -1.18 -6.64
CA ARG A 60 -5.71 -0.28 -5.99
C ARG A 60 -4.61 0.12 -6.97
N LEU A 61 -3.94 -0.83 -7.61
CA LEU A 61 -2.87 -0.55 -8.57
C LEU A 61 -3.38 0.26 -9.77
N TYR A 62 -4.57 -0.08 -10.26
CA TYR A 62 -5.22 0.69 -11.33
C TYR A 62 -5.49 2.15 -10.90
N THR A 63 -5.97 2.37 -9.69
CA THR A 63 -6.29 3.71 -9.17
C THR A 63 -5.05 4.64 -9.16
N TYR A 64 -3.86 4.09 -9.00
CA TYR A 64 -2.63 4.90 -9.06
C TYR A 64 -2.31 5.40 -10.45
N ILE A 65 -2.65 4.66 -11.49
CA ILE A 65 -2.19 4.91 -12.87
C ILE A 65 -3.34 5.31 -13.78
N GLY A 66 -4.43 4.55 -13.77
CA GLY A 66 -5.57 4.71 -14.66
C GLY A 66 -6.43 5.94 -14.36
N ASP A 67 -7.46 6.08 -15.16
CA ASP A 67 -8.51 7.08 -14.99
C ASP A 67 -9.77 6.36 -14.46
N LEU A 68 -10.25 6.77 -13.30
CA LEU A 68 -11.43 6.15 -12.67
C LEU A 68 -12.70 6.30 -13.52
N THR A 69 -12.75 7.30 -14.40
CA THR A 69 -13.88 7.49 -15.33
C THR A 69 -13.96 6.41 -16.40
N ASN A 70 -12.89 5.64 -16.60
CA ASN A 70 -12.86 4.50 -17.51
C ASN A 70 -13.27 3.18 -16.86
N LEU A 71 -13.58 3.16 -15.56
CA LEU A 71 -14.11 1.95 -14.92
C LEU A 71 -15.55 1.72 -15.36
N CYS A 72 -15.88 0.50 -15.79
CA CYS A 72 -17.25 0.09 -16.14
C CYS A 72 -17.85 -0.91 -15.13
N GLY A 73 -17.02 -1.48 -14.26
CA GLY A 73 -17.44 -2.39 -13.20
C GLY A 73 -16.43 -2.43 -12.06
N VAL A 74 -16.89 -2.81 -10.88
CA VAL A 74 -16.09 -2.97 -9.66
C VAL A 74 -16.54 -4.19 -8.88
N GLU A 75 -15.64 -4.84 -8.15
CA GLU A 75 -16.02 -5.92 -7.24
C GLU A 75 -16.86 -5.38 -6.07
N ASP A 76 -17.85 -6.17 -5.63
CA ASP A 76 -18.81 -5.77 -4.59
C ASP A 76 -18.15 -5.35 -3.29
N ILE A 77 -16.97 -5.90 -2.97
CA ILE A 77 -16.20 -5.50 -1.79
C ILE A 77 -15.75 -4.02 -1.81
N ASP A 78 -15.66 -3.43 -2.98
CA ASP A 78 -15.31 -2.03 -3.20
C ASP A 78 -16.51 -1.15 -3.58
N ASN A 79 -17.73 -1.71 -3.59
CA ASN A 79 -18.97 -0.98 -3.82
C ASN A 79 -19.86 -1.00 -2.56
N GLU A 80 -19.93 0.14 -1.85
CA GLU A 80 -20.68 0.25 -0.60
C GLU A 80 -22.21 0.06 -0.76
N THR A 81 -22.71 0.16 -1.99
CA THR A 81 -24.16 0.02 -2.30
C THR A 81 -24.52 -1.38 -2.79
N ALA A 82 -23.55 -2.26 -3.07
CA ALA A 82 -23.81 -3.61 -3.56
C ALA A 82 -24.47 -4.48 -2.49
N GLU A 83 -25.56 -5.13 -2.84
CA GLU A 83 -26.31 -6.03 -1.93
C GLU A 83 -25.50 -7.30 -1.63
N GLY A 84 -25.45 -7.72 -0.37
CA GLY A 84 -24.74 -8.94 0.04
C GLY A 84 -23.22 -8.89 -0.11
N ARG A 85 -22.64 -7.69 -0.24
CA ARG A 85 -21.20 -7.50 -0.38
C ARG A 85 -20.42 -7.94 0.85
N PRO A 86 -19.12 -8.27 0.71
CA PRO A 86 -18.24 -8.47 1.84
C PRO A 86 -18.02 -7.14 2.60
N VAL A 87 -18.21 -7.17 3.93
CA VAL A 87 -18.10 -5.98 4.81
C VAL A 87 -16.87 -5.99 5.71
N MET A 88 -16.00 -6.98 5.56
CA MET A 88 -14.89 -7.21 6.49
C MET A 88 -13.88 -6.08 6.56
N PHE A 89 -13.79 -5.24 5.52
CA PHE A 89 -12.87 -4.10 5.48
C PHE A 89 -13.54 -2.74 5.71
N ASP A 90 -14.83 -2.67 6.02
CA ASP A 90 -15.56 -1.39 6.11
C ASP A 90 -14.99 -0.45 7.17
N GLY A 91 -14.46 -1.00 8.25
CA GLY A 91 -13.82 -0.21 9.29
C GLY A 91 -12.36 0.17 9.03
N VAL A 92 -11.72 -0.43 8.00
CA VAL A 92 -10.30 -0.24 7.71
C VAL A 92 -10.12 0.79 6.62
N ALA A 93 -9.25 1.78 6.86
CA ALA A 93 -8.90 2.77 5.85
C ALA A 93 -8.14 2.10 4.70
N ARG A 94 -8.72 2.14 3.51
CA ARG A 94 -8.11 1.76 2.23
C ARG A 94 -7.99 3.02 1.39
N PRO A 95 -6.81 3.69 1.30
CA PRO A 95 -6.70 5.01 0.67
C PRO A 95 -7.22 5.05 -0.77
N TYR A 96 -6.95 4.03 -1.59
CA TYR A 96 -7.50 3.95 -2.95
C TYR A 96 -9.04 3.94 -2.96
N TYR A 97 -9.66 3.22 -2.03
CA TYR A 97 -11.12 3.17 -1.89
C TYR A 97 -11.65 4.55 -1.45
N ILE A 98 -11.02 5.17 -0.47
CA ILE A 98 -11.40 6.51 0.00
C ILE A 98 -11.32 7.53 -1.16
N ALA A 99 -10.28 7.43 -1.99
CA ALA A 99 -10.11 8.32 -3.14
C ALA A 99 -11.16 8.13 -4.24
N GLY A 100 -11.65 6.89 -4.43
CA GLY A 100 -12.49 6.48 -5.55
C GLY A 100 -13.95 6.11 -5.22
N LYS A 101 -14.34 6.02 -3.94
CA LYS A 101 -15.64 5.47 -3.51
C LYS A 101 -16.86 6.12 -4.17
N GLU A 102 -16.82 7.43 -4.43
CA GLU A 102 -17.90 8.14 -5.09
C GLU A 102 -18.11 7.68 -6.53
N THR A 103 -17.05 7.19 -7.19
CA THR A 103 -17.14 6.52 -8.49
C THR A 103 -17.61 5.08 -8.32
N PHE A 104 -16.98 4.34 -7.42
CA PHE A 104 -17.19 2.90 -7.27
C PHE A 104 -18.65 2.53 -6.93
N LYS A 105 -19.30 3.29 -6.05
CA LYS A 105 -20.68 3.05 -5.63
C LYS A 105 -21.72 3.09 -6.76
N ASN A 106 -21.38 3.67 -7.91
CA ASN A 106 -22.27 3.83 -9.05
C ASN A 106 -21.98 2.82 -10.18
N LEU A 107 -20.96 1.95 -10.00
CA LEU A 107 -20.54 0.99 -11.02
C LEU A 107 -21.28 -0.35 -10.89
N ALA A 108 -21.39 -1.06 -12.00
CA ALA A 108 -21.94 -2.42 -12.02
C ALA A 108 -21.02 -3.38 -11.24
N SER A 109 -21.62 -4.45 -10.68
CA SER A 109 -20.87 -5.54 -10.07
C SER A 109 -20.15 -6.37 -11.14
N CYS A 110 -18.83 -6.49 -11.05
CA CYS A 110 -18.05 -7.41 -11.88
C CYS A 110 -17.67 -8.71 -11.15
N GLY A 111 -18.14 -8.87 -9.92
CA GLY A 111 -17.89 -10.03 -9.07
C GLY A 111 -17.99 -9.67 -7.60
N LYS A 112 -18.03 -10.68 -6.74
CA LYS A 112 -18.15 -10.48 -5.30
C LYS A 112 -16.89 -9.89 -4.69
N GLY A 113 -15.73 -10.32 -5.19
CA GLY A 113 -14.42 -9.96 -4.60
C GLY A 113 -14.23 -10.48 -3.18
N GLY A 114 -13.19 -9.97 -2.53
CA GLY A 114 -12.84 -10.34 -1.17
C GLY A 114 -11.93 -11.58 -1.08
N PRO A 115 -11.40 -11.88 0.13
CA PRO A 115 -10.45 -12.98 0.33
C PRO A 115 -11.00 -14.38 0.04
N GLN A 116 -12.31 -14.51 -0.03
CA GLN A 116 -12.98 -15.77 -0.35
C GLN A 116 -13.20 -15.98 -1.86
N ALA A 117 -12.99 -14.96 -2.68
CA ALA A 117 -13.08 -15.08 -4.11
C ALA A 117 -11.86 -15.85 -4.65
N GLN A 118 -12.10 -17.03 -5.22
CA GLN A 118 -11.04 -17.92 -5.71
C GLN A 118 -10.87 -17.85 -7.24
N ALA A 119 -11.81 -17.22 -7.93
CA ALA A 119 -11.82 -17.10 -9.38
C ALA A 119 -12.69 -15.92 -9.83
N ALA A 120 -12.43 -15.47 -11.06
CA ALA A 120 -13.23 -14.45 -11.73
C ALA A 120 -14.66 -14.94 -12.02
N GLU A 121 -15.63 -14.04 -11.91
CA GLU A 121 -17.03 -14.27 -12.26
C GLU A 121 -17.28 -13.78 -13.69
N ALA A 122 -16.91 -14.59 -14.69
CA ALA A 122 -16.87 -14.20 -16.12
C ALA A 122 -18.20 -13.60 -16.63
N GLU A 123 -19.34 -14.12 -16.20
CA GLU A 123 -20.67 -13.61 -16.59
C GLU A 123 -20.89 -12.18 -16.08
N LYS A 124 -20.56 -11.89 -14.82
CA LYS A 124 -20.66 -10.55 -14.26
C LYS A 124 -19.71 -9.57 -14.93
N ILE A 125 -18.49 -10.03 -15.23
CA ILE A 125 -17.50 -9.23 -15.97
C ILE A 125 -18.05 -8.87 -17.35
N LEU A 126 -18.59 -9.84 -18.10
CA LEU A 126 -19.20 -9.59 -19.41
C LEU A 126 -20.36 -8.59 -19.35
N ASN A 127 -21.18 -8.63 -18.30
CA ASN A 127 -22.28 -7.70 -18.10
C ASN A 127 -21.82 -6.24 -17.90
N CYS A 128 -20.57 -6.03 -17.48
CA CYS A 128 -19.95 -4.70 -17.42
C CYS A 128 -19.46 -4.20 -18.79
N ASN A 129 -19.49 -5.05 -19.82
CA ASN A 129 -19.01 -4.74 -21.19
C ASN A 129 -17.59 -4.14 -21.24
N PRO A 130 -16.59 -4.81 -20.62
CA PRO A 130 -15.22 -4.31 -20.59
C PRO A 130 -14.55 -4.41 -21.95
N ASP A 131 -13.54 -3.55 -22.16
CA ASP A 131 -12.57 -3.67 -23.27
C ASP A 131 -11.19 -4.15 -22.79
N ILE A 132 -10.98 -4.22 -21.47
CA ILE A 132 -9.82 -4.81 -20.81
C ILE A 132 -10.14 -5.21 -19.37
N VAL A 133 -9.49 -6.27 -18.87
CA VAL A 133 -9.54 -6.69 -17.47
C VAL A 133 -8.14 -6.65 -16.87
N ILE A 134 -8.00 -6.01 -15.71
CA ILE A 134 -6.80 -6.08 -14.87
C ILE A 134 -7.05 -7.09 -13.77
N SER A 135 -6.21 -8.11 -13.68
CA SER A 135 -6.38 -9.22 -12.74
C SER A 135 -5.21 -9.34 -11.78
N GLU A 136 -5.50 -9.56 -10.51
CA GLU A 136 -4.50 -9.94 -9.49
C GLU A 136 -4.56 -11.45 -9.18
N TYR A 137 -5.39 -12.21 -9.88
CA TYR A 137 -5.29 -13.67 -9.82
C TYR A 137 -4.02 -14.14 -10.54
N GLU A 138 -2.97 -14.41 -9.78
CA GLU A 138 -1.61 -14.74 -10.25
C GLU A 138 -1.50 -16.18 -10.81
N ASP A 139 -2.40 -16.53 -11.74
CA ASP A 139 -2.51 -17.88 -12.32
C ASP A 139 -2.68 -17.78 -13.82
N VAL A 140 -1.73 -18.35 -14.56
CA VAL A 140 -1.68 -18.32 -16.04
C VAL A 140 -2.92 -19.00 -16.65
N ASP A 141 -3.32 -20.15 -16.13
CA ASP A 141 -4.41 -20.94 -16.71
C ASP A 141 -5.76 -20.26 -16.46
N LYS A 142 -5.95 -19.67 -15.26
CA LYS A 142 -7.15 -18.89 -14.95
C LYS A 142 -7.23 -17.64 -15.83
N ALA A 143 -6.13 -16.94 -16.02
CA ALA A 143 -6.08 -15.75 -16.88
C ALA A 143 -6.40 -16.10 -18.34
N ASN A 144 -5.79 -17.15 -18.91
CA ASN A 144 -6.06 -17.61 -20.26
C ASN A 144 -7.52 -18.08 -20.44
N THR A 145 -8.04 -18.80 -19.45
CA THR A 145 -9.44 -19.27 -19.47
C THR A 145 -10.41 -18.09 -19.46
N LEU A 146 -10.17 -17.10 -18.59
CA LEU A 146 -11.00 -15.91 -18.51
C LEU A 146 -10.95 -15.14 -19.84
N GLU A 147 -9.76 -14.85 -20.37
CA GLU A 147 -9.58 -14.12 -21.63
C GLU A 147 -10.30 -14.82 -22.80
N THR A 148 -10.16 -16.15 -22.91
CA THR A 148 -10.85 -16.94 -23.92
C THR A 148 -12.37 -16.85 -23.78
N THR A 149 -12.86 -16.80 -22.55
CA THR A 149 -14.32 -16.76 -22.26
C THR A 149 -14.90 -15.38 -22.58
N ILE A 150 -14.25 -14.30 -22.10
CA ILE A 150 -14.78 -12.94 -22.25
C ILE A 150 -14.34 -12.25 -23.54
N LYS A 151 -13.33 -12.78 -24.23
CA LYS A 151 -12.79 -12.31 -25.51
C LYS A 151 -12.26 -10.86 -25.49
N VAL A 152 -11.76 -10.41 -24.35
CA VAL A 152 -11.04 -9.18 -24.17
C VAL A 152 -9.72 -9.42 -23.45
N PRO A 153 -8.67 -8.59 -23.63
CA PRO A 153 -7.40 -8.78 -22.98
C PRO A 153 -7.53 -8.84 -21.45
N VAL A 154 -6.83 -9.80 -20.84
CA VAL A 154 -6.68 -9.93 -19.39
C VAL A 154 -5.22 -9.70 -19.04
N ILE A 155 -4.91 -8.65 -18.30
CA ILE A 155 -3.54 -8.30 -17.89
C ILE A 155 -3.36 -8.63 -16.42
N VAL A 156 -2.44 -9.54 -16.11
CA VAL A 156 -2.16 -9.94 -14.74
C VAL A 156 -1.11 -9.02 -14.13
N VAL A 157 -1.42 -8.51 -12.92
CA VAL A 157 -0.53 -7.73 -12.06
C VAL A 157 -0.14 -8.53 -10.83
N LYS A 158 0.94 -8.15 -10.12
CA LYS A 158 1.47 -8.83 -8.94
C LYS A 158 1.89 -7.85 -7.86
N TYR A 159 1.85 -8.33 -6.61
CA TYR A 159 2.33 -7.57 -5.44
C TYR A 159 3.67 -8.09 -4.89
N GLY A 160 3.84 -9.40 -4.78
CA GLY A 160 4.99 -9.99 -4.07
C GLY A 160 4.86 -9.92 -2.55
N SER A 161 5.98 -10.08 -1.85
CA SER A 161 6.03 -10.25 -0.40
C SER A 161 6.65 -9.09 0.39
N SER A 162 7.30 -8.14 -0.29
CA SER A 162 8.01 -7.02 0.35
C SER A 162 7.22 -5.72 0.37
N GLY A 163 5.89 -5.82 0.23
CA GLY A 163 4.96 -4.69 0.30
C GLY A 163 5.26 -3.63 -0.77
N VAL A 164 5.25 -2.36 -0.39
CA VAL A 164 5.43 -1.24 -1.33
C VAL A 164 6.81 -1.20 -2.00
N PHE A 165 7.80 -1.90 -1.44
CA PHE A 165 9.17 -1.94 -1.96
C PHE A 165 9.45 -3.17 -2.83
N ASP A 166 8.44 -3.99 -3.12
CA ASP A 166 8.58 -5.19 -3.94
C ASP A 166 8.74 -4.84 -5.42
N ASP A 167 9.66 -5.53 -6.09
CA ASP A 167 9.86 -5.35 -7.53
C ASP A 167 8.62 -5.73 -8.35
N ASN A 168 7.77 -6.65 -7.85
CA ASN A 168 6.50 -6.96 -8.51
C ASN A 168 5.54 -5.76 -8.49
N VAL A 169 5.47 -5.00 -7.37
CA VAL A 169 4.69 -3.76 -7.30
C VAL A 169 5.20 -2.73 -8.31
N LYS A 170 6.52 -2.50 -8.31
CA LYS A 170 7.18 -1.58 -9.25
C LYS A 170 6.91 -1.97 -10.71
N ASN A 171 7.05 -3.26 -11.02
CA ASN A 171 6.86 -3.77 -12.38
C ASN A 171 5.37 -3.73 -12.79
N SER A 172 4.44 -4.02 -11.87
CA SER A 172 3.00 -3.89 -12.12
C SER A 172 2.60 -2.45 -12.40
N ILE A 173 3.11 -1.48 -11.63
CA ILE A 173 2.92 -0.04 -11.88
C ILE A 173 3.46 0.34 -13.27
N THR A 174 4.67 -0.14 -13.63
CA THR A 174 5.28 0.10 -14.93
C THR A 174 4.45 -0.51 -16.07
N LEU A 175 3.97 -1.74 -15.89
CA LEU A 175 3.10 -2.45 -16.84
C LEU A 175 1.80 -1.67 -17.07
N LEU A 176 1.12 -1.25 -16.02
CA LEU A 176 -0.10 -0.45 -16.13
C LEU A 176 0.17 0.90 -16.81
N GLY A 177 1.33 1.52 -16.56
CA GLY A 177 1.77 2.70 -17.31
C GLY A 177 1.77 2.47 -18.81
N LYS A 178 2.32 1.35 -19.27
CA LYS A 178 2.34 0.99 -20.70
C LYS A 178 0.94 0.69 -21.25
N VAL A 179 0.11 -0.05 -20.50
CA VAL A 179 -1.26 -0.41 -20.92
C VAL A 179 -2.12 0.82 -21.12
N PHE A 180 -2.03 1.80 -20.23
CA PHE A 180 -2.88 2.99 -20.23
C PHE A 180 -2.24 4.25 -20.83
N ASP A 181 -1.08 4.14 -21.50
CA ASP A 181 -0.31 5.26 -22.06
C ASP A 181 -0.02 6.33 -20.98
N LYS A 182 0.45 5.88 -19.80
CA LYS A 182 0.73 6.67 -18.61
C LYS A 182 2.12 6.38 -18.05
N GLU A 183 3.10 6.07 -18.90
CA GLU A 183 4.45 5.69 -18.47
C GLU A 183 5.12 6.77 -17.60
N SER A 184 4.90 8.04 -17.94
CA SER A 184 5.44 9.16 -17.16
C SER A 184 4.89 9.18 -15.73
N LYS A 185 3.58 8.90 -15.56
CA LYS A 185 2.94 8.83 -14.24
C LYS A 185 3.45 7.62 -13.46
N ALA A 186 3.55 6.46 -14.12
CA ALA A 186 4.09 5.23 -13.52
C ALA A 186 5.54 5.41 -13.08
N LYS A 187 6.37 6.02 -13.92
CA LYS A 187 7.76 6.35 -13.57
C LYS A 187 7.84 7.30 -12.39
N ALA A 188 7.06 8.37 -12.38
CA ALA A 188 7.06 9.35 -11.28
C ALA A 188 6.68 8.69 -9.94
N LEU A 189 5.69 7.78 -9.92
CA LEU A 189 5.32 7.05 -8.72
C LEU A 189 6.41 6.08 -8.27
N ASN A 190 7.00 5.32 -9.19
CA ASN A 190 8.10 4.40 -8.87
C ASN A 190 9.33 5.16 -8.36
N ASP A 191 9.68 6.30 -8.96
CA ASP A 191 10.78 7.17 -8.50
C ASP A 191 10.47 7.74 -7.11
N PHE A 192 9.22 8.14 -6.85
CA PHE A 192 8.81 8.61 -5.52
C PHE A 192 9.00 7.51 -4.46
N ILE A 193 8.52 6.29 -4.70
CA ILE A 193 8.68 5.16 -3.77
C ILE A 193 10.17 4.88 -3.51
N ALA A 194 10.97 4.81 -4.57
CA ALA A 194 12.41 4.59 -4.47
C ALA A 194 13.13 5.70 -3.67
N ASN A 195 12.75 6.96 -3.90
CA ASN A 195 13.30 8.10 -3.16
C ASN A 195 12.92 8.07 -1.68
N GLN A 196 11.66 7.74 -1.35
CA GLN A 196 11.22 7.61 0.05
C GLN A 196 12.03 6.53 0.78
N LYS A 197 12.26 5.38 0.11
CA LYS A 197 13.12 4.32 0.64
C LYS A 197 14.54 4.82 0.88
N ALA A 198 15.16 5.44 -0.11
CA ALA A 198 16.52 5.95 -0.02
C ALA A 198 16.70 7.00 1.09
N LEU A 199 15.72 7.88 1.28
CA LEU A 199 15.72 8.87 2.36
C LEU A 199 15.70 8.23 3.75
N ILE A 200 14.96 7.14 3.94
CA ILE A 200 14.95 6.39 5.21
C ILE A 200 16.29 5.67 5.39
N GLU A 201 16.75 4.94 4.37
CA GLU A 201 18.01 4.19 4.40
C GLU A 201 19.23 5.08 4.67
N ASP A 202 19.28 6.29 4.10
CA ASP A 202 20.37 7.25 4.36
C ASP A 202 20.40 7.70 5.82
N ARG A 203 19.24 7.96 6.44
CA ARG A 203 19.16 8.33 7.86
C ARG A 203 19.66 7.25 8.80
N VAL A 204 19.43 5.98 8.44
CA VAL A 204 19.81 4.83 9.28
C VAL A 204 21.06 4.10 8.78
N LYS A 205 21.81 4.67 7.84
CA LYS A 205 22.96 3.98 7.23
C LYS A 205 24.01 3.50 8.24
N ASP A 206 24.26 4.30 9.26
CA ASP A 206 25.27 4.04 10.29
C ASP A 206 24.71 3.27 11.50
N VAL A 207 23.43 2.90 11.48
CA VAL A 207 22.78 2.13 12.55
C VAL A 207 23.31 0.70 12.58
N VAL A 208 23.80 0.27 13.74
CA VAL A 208 24.15 -1.13 14.05
C VAL A 208 22.96 -1.78 14.70
N VAL A 209 22.24 -2.63 13.97
CA VAL A 209 20.95 -3.21 14.36
C VAL A 209 21.03 -3.95 15.71
N ALA A 210 22.07 -4.75 15.92
CA ALA A 210 22.24 -5.56 17.14
C ALA A 210 22.28 -4.71 18.43
N ASN A 211 22.64 -3.40 18.32
CA ASN A 211 22.75 -2.50 19.46
C ASN A 211 21.46 -1.69 19.70
N GLN A 212 20.44 -1.90 18.86
CA GLN A 212 19.20 -1.13 18.92
C GLN A 212 18.14 -1.80 19.79
N LYS A 213 17.16 -1.00 20.21
CA LYS A 213 15.96 -1.50 20.89
C LYS A 213 15.31 -2.62 20.08
N LYS A 214 14.93 -3.69 20.76
CA LYS A 214 14.20 -4.80 20.14
C LYS A 214 12.72 -4.46 20.02
N VAL A 215 12.17 -4.60 18.83
CA VAL A 215 10.80 -4.20 18.51
C VAL A 215 9.95 -5.43 18.16
N TYR A 216 8.77 -5.52 18.77
CA TYR A 216 7.75 -6.48 18.39
C TYR A 216 6.69 -5.80 17.53
N ILE A 217 6.49 -6.29 16.30
CA ILE A 217 5.34 -5.91 15.48
C ILE A 217 4.17 -6.83 15.81
N CYS A 218 3.10 -6.26 16.34
CA CYS A 218 1.98 -6.95 16.95
C CYS A 218 0.75 -6.88 16.04
N GLY A 219 0.13 -8.00 15.78
CA GLY A 219 -1.17 -8.03 15.12
C GLY A 219 -1.15 -7.88 13.60
N LEU A 220 0.00 -8.15 12.96
CA LEU A 220 0.03 -8.24 11.50
C LEU A 220 -0.77 -9.44 11.01
N GLY A 221 -1.56 -9.26 9.97
CA GLY A 221 -2.31 -10.34 9.35
C GLY A 221 -2.67 -10.06 7.91
N ASN A 222 -2.98 -11.11 7.18
CA ASN A 222 -3.34 -10.99 5.77
C ASN A 222 -4.63 -10.20 5.56
N TRP A 223 -5.53 -10.16 6.55
CA TRP A 223 -6.86 -9.54 6.41
C TRP A 223 -7.23 -8.60 7.56
N GLY A 224 -6.24 -8.20 8.38
CA GLY A 224 -6.48 -7.28 9.49
C GLY A 224 -7.40 -7.80 10.59
N THR A 225 -7.55 -9.11 10.74
CA THR A 225 -8.45 -9.74 11.72
C THR A 225 -7.71 -10.53 12.77
N THR A 226 -6.47 -10.20 13.03
CA THR A 226 -5.55 -10.98 13.83
C THR A 226 -5.41 -10.48 15.26
N ASN A 227 -4.84 -11.30 16.12
CA ASN A 227 -4.60 -10.99 17.53
C ASN A 227 -3.11 -10.66 17.79
N HIS A 228 -2.74 -10.51 19.05
CA HIS A 228 -1.41 -10.15 19.49
C HIS A 228 -0.29 -11.15 19.15
N LEU A 229 -0.61 -12.40 18.84
CA LEU A 229 0.37 -13.43 18.47
C LEU A 229 0.77 -13.36 16.99
N MET A 230 -0.04 -12.69 16.16
CA MET A 230 0.32 -12.49 14.76
C MET A 230 1.42 -11.43 14.64
N THR A 231 2.47 -11.78 13.92
CA THR A 231 3.68 -10.97 13.77
C THR A 231 4.38 -11.26 12.44
N ALA A 232 5.59 -10.78 12.25
CA ALA A 232 6.39 -11.10 11.09
C ALA A 232 7.86 -11.32 11.47
N LYS A 233 8.49 -12.32 10.87
CA LYS A 233 9.94 -12.49 10.88
C LYS A 233 10.59 -11.50 9.92
N THR A 234 10.05 -11.40 8.72
CA THR A 234 10.48 -10.46 7.69
C THR A 234 9.39 -9.43 7.47
N TYR A 235 9.64 -8.21 7.91
CA TYR A 235 8.70 -7.09 7.78
C TYR A 235 9.38 -5.95 7.04
N ALA A 236 8.92 -5.66 5.83
CA ALA A 236 9.58 -4.70 4.93
C ALA A 236 9.82 -3.32 5.56
N PRO A 237 8.89 -2.71 6.30
CA PRO A 237 9.14 -1.48 7.03
C PRO A 237 10.31 -1.57 8.02
N PHE A 238 10.47 -2.70 8.73
CA PHE A 238 11.58 -2.90 9.64
C PHE A 238 12.90 -3.08 8.90
N ASN A 239 12.90 -3.84 7.82
CA ASN A 239 14.11 -4.09 7.03
C ASN A 239 14.69 -2.80 6.46
N VAL A 240 13.84 -1.95 5.85
CA VAL A 240 14.26 -0.66 5.26
C VAL A 240 14.78 0.30 6.33
N ALA A 241 14.13 0.35 7.49
CA ALA A 241 14.51 1.22 8.59
C ALA A 241 15.58 0.60 9.52
N LYS A 242 16.16 -0.56 9.21
CA LYS A 242 17.13 -1.28 10.05
C LYS A 242 16.67 -1.46 11.50
N ILE A 243 15.39 -1.76 11.69
CA ILE A 243 14.80 -1.99 13.01
C ILE A 243 15.12 -3.41 13.50
N ASN A 244 15.55 -3.51 14.74
CA ASN A 244 15.87 -4.79 15.39
C ASN A 244 14.57 -5.54 15.74
N ASN A 245 14.16 -6.46 14.89
CA ASN A 245 12.98 -7.28 15.13
C ASN A 245 13.26 -8.34 16.20
N VAL A 246 12.46 -8.38 17.26
CA VAL A 246 12.60 -9.40 18.31
C VAL A 246 12.24 -10.79 17.82
N VAL A 247 11.41 -10.89 16.77
CA VAL A 247 11.00 -12.16 16.15
C VAL A 247 11.98 -12.51 15.03
N THR A 248 12.86 -13.45 15.28
CA THR A 248 13.86 -13.92 14.32
C THR A 248 13.49 -15.23 13.65
N GLU A 249 12.49 -15.94 14.18
CA GLU A 249 12.06 -17.26 13.71
C GLU A 249 10.53 -17.33 13.67
N LEU A 250 10.00 -17.83 12.58
CA LEU A 250 8.60 -18.19 12.38
C LEU A 250 8.51 -19.49 11.58
N SER A 251 7.42 -20.23 11.74
CA SER A 251 7.09 -21.42 10.93
C SER A 251 6.76 -21.07 9.47
N VAL A 252 6.45 -19.79 9.21
CA VAL A 252 6.19 -19.23 7.88
C VAL A 252 7.23 -18.16 7.55
N GLU A 253 7.38 -17.84 6.26
CA GLU A 253 8.47 -16.98 5.82
C GLU A 253 8.28 -15.52 6.25
N ASN A 254 7.08 -14.99 6.15
CA ASN A 254 6.83 -13.56 6.37
C ASN A 254 5.95 -13.30 7.60
N ILE A 255 4.63 -13.31 7.41
CA ILE A 255 3.62 -12.98 8.43
C ILE A 255 2.99 -14.29 8.94
N GLY A 256 3.00 -14.47 10.25
CA GLY A 256 2.41 -15.64 10.88
C GLY A 256 2.23 -15.49 12.39
N ALA A 257 1.60 -16.49 13.00
CA ALA A 257 1.46 -16.56 14.43
C ALA A 257 2.70 -17.15 15.10
N ILE A 258 3.04 -16.63 16.29
CA ILE A 258 3.90 -17.33 17.25
C ILE A 258 3.03 -17.99 18.30
N GLU A 259 3.58 -19.04 18.94
CA GLU A 259 2.93 -19.70 20.08
C GLU A 259 2.94 -18.77 21.31
N LYS A 260 1.99 -18.97 22.24
CA LYS A 260 1.88 -18.16 23.47
C LYS A 260 3.15 -18.23 24.30
N GLU A 261 3.74 -19.42 24.40
CA GLU A 261 5.00 -19.66 25.13
C GLU A 261 6.15 -18.85 24.52
N LYS A 262 6.22 -18.77 23.18
CA LYS A 262 7.23 -17.96 22.50
C LYS A 262 7.00 -16.45 22.75
N PHE A 263 5.75 -16.00 22.73
CA PHE A 263 5.41 -14.61 23.07
C PHE A 263 5.87 -14.26 24.49
N VAL A 264 5.56 -15.12 25.47
CA VAL A 264 5.98 -14.94 26.86
C VAL A 264 7.51 -14.93 26.98
N ALA A 265 8.20 -15.86 26.31
CA ALA A 265 9.67 -15.91 26.32
C ALA A 265 10.32 -14.64 25.75
N LEU A 266 9.69 -13.99 24.75
CA LEU A 266 10.18 -12.75 24.15
C LEU A 266 9.77 -11.49 24.94
N SER A 267 8.83 -11.58 25.88
CA SER A 267 8.18 -10.43 26.52
C SER A 267 9.16 -9.48 27.24
N SER A 268 10.20 -10.03 27.88
CA SER A 268 11.26 -9.25 28.55
C SER A 268 12.22 -8.55 27.58
N ASP A 269 12.28 -9.00 26.34
CA ASP A 269 13.13 -8.47 25.28
C ASP A 269 12.42 -7.44 24.42
N MET A 270 11.10 -7.31 24.52
CA MET A 270 10.32 -6.33 23.77
C MET A 270 10.51 -4.92 24.34
N ASP A 271 11.47 -4.17 23.84
CA ASP A 271 11.69 -2.78 24.26
C ASP A 271 10.57 -1.85 23.75
N ILE A 272 10.07 -2.11 22.55
CA ILE A 272 8.99 -1.38 21.89
C ILE A 272 8.00 -2.39 21.31
N MET A 273 6.70 -2.10 21.42
CA MET A 273 5.64 -2.82 20.73
C MET A 273 4.92 -1.86 19.76
N ILE A 274 4.81 -2.26 18.51
CA ILE A 274 4.02 -1.53 17.51
C ILE A 274 2.82 -2.40 17.16
N ILE A 275 1.62 -1.91 17.44
CA ILE A 275 0.37 -2.65 17.18
C ILE A 275 -0.19 -2.19 15.85
N ASP A 276 -0.51 -3.14 14.99
CA ASP A 276 -1.26 -2.88 13.76
C ASP A 276 -2.73 -2.59 14.09
N ALA A 277 -3.26 -1.49 13.58
CA ALA A 277 -4.61 -1.03 13.88
C ALA A 277 -5.69 -2.08 13.57
N ALA A 278 -5.47 -2.92 12.56
CA ALA A 278 -6.40 -3.98 12.19
C ALA A 278 -6.60 -5.04 13.28
N ALA A 279 -5.63 -5.22 14.18
CA ALA A 279 -5.71 -6.20 15.27
C ALA A 279 -6.46 -5.69 16.51
N ILE A 280 -6.59 -4.38 16.70
CA ILE A 280 -7.12 -3.78 17.93
C ILE A 280 -8.51 -4.32 18.30
N LYS A 281 -9.41 -4.45 17.31
CA LYS A 281 -10.76 -4.97 17.57
C LYS A 281 -10.75 -6.40 18.16
N ASN A 282 -9.80 -7.22 17.75
CA ASN A 282 -9.66 -8.58 18.26
C ASN A 282 -8.90 -8.61 19.60
N ILE A 283 -7.88 -7.76 19.74
CA ILE A 283 -7.15 -7.62 21.01
C ILE A 283 -8.12 -7.19 22.14
N LYS A 284 -9.05 -6.29 21.87
CA LYS A 284 -10.10 -5.87 22.83
C LYS A 284 -11.04 -7.01 23.29
N LYS A 285 -11.07 -8.11 22.57
CA LYS A 285 -11.92 -9.29 22.89
C LYS A 285 -11.15 -10.45 23.49
N LEU A 286 -9.85 -10.26 23.76
CA LEU A 286 -9.02 -11.29 24.37
C LEU A 286 -9.48 -11.59 25.80
N GLU A 287 -9.33 -12.85 26.20
CA GLU A 287 -9.49 -13.26 27.60
C GLU A 287 -8.46 -12.54 28.50
N GLU A 288 -8.79 -12.39 29.76
CA GLU A 288 -7.95 -11.66 30.71
C GLU A 288 -6.53 -12.22 30.80
N SER A 289 -6.35 -13.53 30.69
CA SER A 289 -5.04 -14.16 30.66
C SER A 289 -4.15 -13.68 29.51
N ASP A 290 -4.72 -13.55 28.30
CA ASP A 290 -4.01 -13.08 27.11
C ASP A 290 -3.73 -11.57 27.18
N LEU A 291 -4.66 -10.78 27.72
CA LEU A 291 -4.43 -9.37 28.03
C LEU A 291 -3.31 -9.18 29.05
N ASN A 292 -3.24 -10.03 30.08
CA ASN A 292 -2.19 -9.99 31.07
C ASN A 292 -0.82 -10.36 30.47
N MET A 293 -0.76 -11.26 29.48
CA MET A 293 0.48 -11.51 28.73
C MET A 293 0.98 -10.23 28.02
N ILE A 294 0.10 -9.49 27.36
CA ILE A 294 0.47 -8.21 26.72
C ILE A 294 0.95 -7.21 27.78
N LYS A 295 0.21 -7.07 28.88
CA LYS A 295 0.52 -6.14 29.97
C LYS A 295 1.82 -6.49 30.70
N SER A 296 2.28 -7.74 30.66
CA SER A 296 3.54 -8.18 31.24
C SER A 296 4.77 -7.88 30.37
N THR A 297 4.60 -7.51 29.13
CA THR A 297 5.73 -7.19 28.24
C THR A 297 6.51 -5.97 28.72
N LYS A 298 7.83 -5.97 28.54
CA LYS A 298 8.70 -4.82 28.86
C LYS A 298 8.22 -3.54 28.17
N ALA A 299 7.79 -3.63 26.92
CA ALA A 299 7.26 -2.51 26.16
C ALA A 299 6.02 -1.88 26.84
N TRP A 300 5.08 -2.73 27.29
CA TRP A 300 3.90 -2.25 28.03
C TRP A 300 4.26 -1.62 29.36
N GLN A 301 5.11 -2.27 30.14
CA GLN A 301 5.51 -1.77 31.47
C GLN A 301 6.21 -0.40 31.39
N ASN A 302 7.00 -0.18 30.33
CA ASN A 302 7.74 1.06 30.11
C ASN A 302 6.98 2.08 29.25
N ASP A 303 5.68 1.85 28.99
CA ASP A 303 4.87 2.76 28.17
C ASP A 303 5.45 3.00 26.77
N GLN A 304 5.98 1.94 26.13
CA GLN A 304 6.57 1.95 24.79
C GLN A 304 5.70 1.15 23.81
N VAL A 305 4.40 1.46 23.80
CA VAL A 305 3.43 0.82 22.90
C VAL A 305 2.86 1.86 21.95
N TYR A 306 2.92 1.55 20.67
CA TYR A 306 2.54 2.47 19.59
C TYR A 306 1.54 1.81 18.64
N LEU A 307 0.73 2.62 17.96
CA LEU A 307 -0.25 2.22 16.98
C LEU A 307 0.20 2.65 15.59
N GLN A 308 0.33 1.71 14.67
CA GLN A 308 0.42 1.98 13.24
C GLN A 308 -0.91 1.70 12.53
N MET A 309 -1.08 2.25 11.32
CA MET A 309 -2.25 1.95 10.49
C MET A 309 -2.18 0.54 9.90
N ALA A 310 -3.36 0.00 9.52
CA ALA A 310 -3.49 -1.36 9.01
C ALA A 310 -2.62 -1.60 7.76
N TYR A 311 -1.61 -2.46 7.93
CA TYR A 311 -0.67 -2.82 6.86
C TYR A 311 -1.34 -3.55 5.71
N ASN A 312 -2.27 -4.44 6.03
CA ASN A 312 -3.05 -5.20 5.04
C ASN A 312 -4.54 -4.86 5.13
N ALA A 313 -5.14 -4.60 3.97
CA ALA A 313 -6.58 -4.49 3.80
C ALA A 313 -6.92 -4.72 2.32
N TYR A 314 -7.42 -5.91 1.99
CA TYR A 314 -7.61 -6.39 0.63
C TYR A 314 -6.31 -6.27 -0.18
N TYR A 315 -5.31 -7.09 0.18
CA TYR A 315 -3.87 -7.02 -0.05
C TYR A 315 -3.17 -5.88 0.72
N THR A 316 -1.84 -5.74 0.53
CA THR A 316 -1.06 -4.71 1.22
C THR A 316 -1.55 -3.31 0.89
N ASN A 317 -1.82 -2.51 1.92
CA ASN A 317 -2.12 -1.09 1.80
C ASN A 317 -0.82 -0.34 1.46
N LEU A 318 -0.47 -0.20 0.18
CA LEU A 318 0.85 0.27 -0.24
C LEU A 318 1.20 1.66 0.28
N GLU A 319 0.25 2.59 0.24
CA GLU A 319 0.40 3.95 0.77
C GLU A 319 0.65 3.92 2.29
N ILE A 320 -0.14 3.11 2.98
CA ILE A 320 -0.01 2.92 4.42
C ILE A 320 1.28 2.20 4.78
N ALA A 321 1.68 1.18 4.01
CA ALA A 321 2.93 0.45 4.23
C ALA A 321 4.15 1.37 4.14
N LEU A 322 4.14 2.33 3.20
CA LEU A 322 5.19 3.34 3.09
C LEU A 322 5.17 4.30 4.28
N CYS A 323 3.99 4.76 4.70
CA CYS A 323 3.87 5.63 5.88
C CYS A 323 4.24 4.89 7.18
N ASN A 324 3.85 3.61 7.33
CA ASN A 324 4.27 2.76 8.44
C ASN A 324 5.81 2.67 8.54
N THR A 325 6.51 2.64 7.40
CA THR A 325 7.98 2.63 7.39
C THR A 325 8.57 3.89 8.03
N TRP A 326 8.05 5.07 7.67
CA TRP A 326 8.44 6.35 8.27
C TRP A 326 8.08 6.42 9.74
N PHE A 327 6.87 5.99 10.11
CA PHE A 327 6.39 6.00 11.49
C PHE A 327 7.24 5.09 12.38
N ASN A 328 7.48 3.85 11.94
CA ASN A 328 8.26 2.88 12.71
C ASN A 328 9.70 3.35 12.90
N ALA A 329 10.32 3.92 11.84
CA ALA A 329 11.64 4.53 11.93
C ALA A 329 11.67 5.68 12.95
N LYS A 330 10.67 6.57 12.94
CA LYS A 330 10.58 7.68 13.90
C LYS A 330 10.37 7.21 15.33
N VAL A 331 9.57 6.18 15.54
CA VAL A 331 9.35 5.60 16.89
C VAL A 331 10.65 5.00 17.45
N VAL A 332 11.42 4.30 16.62
CA VAL A 332 12.62 3.59 17.06
C VAL A 332 13.84 4.52 17.15
N TYR A 333 13.95 5.47 16.23
CA TYR A 333 15.07 6.41 16.11
C TYR A 333 14.60 7.88 16.16
N PRO A 334 14.01 8.33 17.27
CA PRO A 334 13.39 9.66 17.34
C PRO A 334 14.36 10.81 17.00
N ASP A 335 15.65 10.67 17.34
CA ASP A 335 16.65 11.71 17.07
C ASP A 335 17.01 11.82 15.57
N LEU A 336 16.98 10.69 14.85
CA LEU A 336 17.27 10.66 13.41
C LEU A 336 16.07 11.13 12.56
N PHE A 337 14.85 11.15 13.14
CA PHE A 337 13.60 11.48 12.47
C PHE A 337 12.83 12.60 13.19
N ASN A 338 13.51 13.46 13.98
CA ASN A 338 12.89 14.53 14.77
C ASN A 338 12.16 15.57 13.90
N ASP A 339 12.67 15.82 12.69
CA ASP A 339 12.12 16.73 11.69
C ASP A 339 10.90 16.16 10.93
N ILE A 340 10.58 14.88 11.08
CA ILE A 340 9.49 14.24 10.36
C ILE A 340 8.16 14.41 11.11
N ASN A 341 7.18 15.01 10.44
CA ASN A 341 5.77 14.96 10.84
C ASN A 341 5.06 13.83 10.08
N ILE A 342 4.50 12.87 10.81
CA ILE A 342 3.87 11.67 10.18
C ILE A 342 2.57 12.02 9.47
N ASP A 343 1.81 12.99 9.97
CA ASP A 343 0.58 13.46 9.33
C ASP A 343 0.86 14.10 7.97
N ASP A 344 1.89 14.95 7.92
CA ASP A 344 2.34 15.57 6.67
C ASP A 344 2.89 14.52 5.70
N LYS A 345 3.62 13.53 6.23
CA LYS A 345 4.15 12.42 5.44
C LYS A 345 3.03 11.56 4.85
N LEU A 346 1.97 11.28 5.59
CA LEU A 346 0.80 10.56 5.09
C LEU A 346 0.11 11.33 3.96
N ASN A 347 -0.03 12.65 4.10
CA ASN A 347 -0.59 13.50 3.04
C ASN A 347 0.31 13.53 1.80
N GLU A 348 1.64 13.67 1.98
CA GLU A 348 2.61 13.61 0.87
C GLU A 348 2.49 12.30 0.09
N ILE A 349 2.43 11.17 0.81
CA ILE A 349 2.32 9.83 0.22
C ILE A 349 0.99 9.67 -0.51
N THR A 350 -0.14 9.96 0.13
CA THR A 350 -1.45 9.80 -0.52
C THR A 350 -1.63 10.72 -1.71
N LYS A 351 -1.02 11.91 -1.69
CA LYS A 351 -0.99 12.83 -2.82
C LYS A 351 -0.17 12.27 -3.99
N ALA A 352 0.98 11.64 -3.71
CA ALA A 352 1.81 11.03 -4.76
C ALA A 352 1.13 9.82 -5.42
N PHE A 353 0.47 8.97 -4.65
CA PHE A 353 -0.20 7.77 -5.15
C PHE A 353 -1.56 8.08 -5.80
N LEU A 354 -2.36 8.95 -5.21
CA LEU A 354 -3.79 9.11 -5.48
C LEU A 354 -4.18 10.53 -5.91
N GLY A 355 -3.23 11.46 -5.94
CA GLY A 355 -3.48 12.87 -6.27
C GLY A 355 -4.24 13.65 -5.20
N LYS A 356 -4.46 13.09 -4.01
CA LYS A 356 -5.24 13.68 -2.91
C LYS A 356 -4.51 13.53 -1.58
N GLU A 357 -4.62 14.54 -0.72
CA GLU A 357 -4.23 14.47 0.68
C GLU A 357 -5.38 13.85 1.47
N LEU A 358 -5.17 12.70 2.10
CA LEU A 358 -6.25 11.88 2.68
C LEU A 358 -6.08 11.57 4.17
N LYS A 359 -5.17 12.26 4.87
CA LYS A 359 -4.91 11.99 6.29
C LYS A 359 -6.17 12.07 7.14
N ASN A 360 -6.98 13.11 6.96
CA ASN A 360 -8.18 13.31 7.76
C ASN A 360 -9.22 12.22 7.52
N GLU A 361 -9.43 11.87 6.25
CA GLU A 361 -10.36 10.81 5.86
C GLU A 361 -9.90 9.45 6.36
N ILE A 362 -8.60 9.15 6.29
CA ILE A 362 -8.01 7.92 6.81
C ILE A 362 -8.20 7.84 8.33
N TYR A 363 -7.93 8.91 9.06
CA TYR A 363 -8.05 8.94 10.52
C TYR A 363 -9.51 8.88 11.01
N ALA A 364 -10.46 9.28 10.17
CA ALA A 364 -11.90 9.19 10.46
C ALA A 364 -12.44 7.75 10.40
N TYR A 365 -11.69 6.79 9.80
CA TYR A 365 -12.15 5.40 9.78
C TYR A 365 -12.10 4.77 11.17
N PRO A 366 -13.13 3.97 11.54
CA PRO A 366 -13.24 3.42 12.90
C PRO A 366 -12.03 2.62 13.37
N MET A 367 -11.42 1.85 12.46
CA MET A 367 -10.25 1.02 12.78
C MET A 367 -8.91 1.76 12.58
N SER A 368 -8.94 3.06 12.38
CA SER A 368 -7.75 3.91 12.45
C SER A 368 -7.46 4.38 13.88
N PHE A 369 -8.44 4.31 14.77
CA PHE A 369 -8.33 4.71 16.20
C PHE A 369 -7.67 6.07 16.40
N GLY A 370 -7.94 7.03 15.51
CA GLY A 370 -7.42 8.38 15.55
C GLY A 370 -6.06 8.60 14.91
N GLY A 371 -5.46 7.55 14.32
CA GLY A 371 -4.23 7.69 13.55
C GLY A 371 -2.98 7.11 14.21
N TYR A 372 -1.82 7.44 13.65
CA TYR A 372 -0.52 7.05 14.17
C TYR A 372 -0.24 7.68 15.53
N GLY A 373 0.32 6.92 16.46
CA GLY A 373 0.68 7.51 17.75
C GLY A 373 1.02 6.51 18.84
N LYS A 374 1.25 7.04 20.00
CA LYS A 374 1.39 6.26 21.21
C LYS A 374 0.03 5.75 21.66
N VAL A 375 -0.03 4.49 22.03
CA VAL A 375 -1.28 3.87 22.48
C VAL A 375 -1.71 4.45 23.83
N ASN A 376 -2.95 4.91 23.92
CA ASN A 376 -3.54 5.19 25.22
C ASN A 376 -3.95 3.87 25.89
N ARG A 377 -3.13 3.43 26.86
CA ARG A 377 -3.28 2.14 27.53
C ARG A 377 -4.57 1.99 28.35
N GLU A 378 -5.18 3.11 28.75
CA GLU A 378 -6.44 3.11 29.52
C GLU A 378 -7.65 2.88 28.62
N THR A 379 -7.54 3.20 27.33
CA THR A 379 -8.70 3.17 26.41
C THR A 379 -8.61 2.08 25.35
N ILE A 380 -7.44 1.43 25.19
CA ILE A 380 -7.24 0.46 24.11
C ILE A 380 -7.67 -0.96 24.52
N PHE A 381 -7.80 -1.23 25.83
CA PHE A 381 -8.22 -2.53 26.38
C PHE A 381 -9.39 -2.39 27.33
#